data_496a3ac7c34b20c67969042f44fc3797
#
_entry.id   496a3ac7c34b20c67969042f44fc3797
#
_cell.length_a   1.000
_cell.length_b   1.000
_cell.length_c   1.000
_cell.angle_alpha   90.00
_cell.angle_beta   90.00
_cell.angle_gamma   90.00
#
_symmetry.space_group_name_H-M   'P 1'
#
loop_
_entity.id
_entity.type
_entity.pdbx_description
1 polymer ?
#
loop_
_entity_poly.entity_id
_entity_poly.type
_entity_poly.pdbx_seq_one_letter_code
_entity_poly.pdbx_strand_id
1 'polypeptide(L)'
;VVSLTEFDFELPPDRIAQSPVRPRDAARLLCVRPGASTHRHGPPPAGPGHKIPHSAGSDDPDQPRHDKEYAPCLDDRHVRDLPDLLQPGDVLVVNDTRVIPAQLTAWRGAARIGITLDQPQADGTWHALARNTRRLHQGDTLCFNRHGELTAIITGLDPDGGVTLQFNQRDDAFAAALQRAGALALPPYIRRPHGPQPADKADYQTVFAMRDGAVAAPTAGLHFTPDLLAALAARRVRLVTVTLHVGAGTFLPVRSNDVARHRMHAERGGLSAAAAAAINGAKAAGGRIVAVGTTSLRLLESAATEAGTVEPFAGETSLFILPGYQFRAVDLLMTNFHLPRSTLFMLVCAFAGTDAMRAAYTHAIASGYRFYSYGDASLLWRHDR
;
A
#
# COMPACT_ATOMS: atom_id res chain seq x y z
N VAL A 1 16.91 -11.05 15.18
CA VAL A 1 17.11 -10.14 14.03
C VAL A 1 16.27 -10.70 12.87
N VAL A 2 15.30 -9.96 12.39
CA VAL A 2 14.44 -10.35 11.27
C VAL A 2 15.25 -10.22 9.97
N SER A 3 15.42 -11.35 9.26
CA SER A 3 16.19 -11.40 8.02
C SER A 3 15.31 -11.08 6.81
N LEU A 4 15.84 -10.31 5.85
CA LEU A 4 15.16 -10.02 4.59
C LEU A 4 14.83 -11.30 3.79
N THR A 5 15.58 -12.39 3.99
CA THR A 5 15.35 -13.69 3.35
C THR A 5 14.07 -14.38 3.82
N GLU A 6 13.56 -14.05 5.02
CA GLU A 6 12.29 -14.58 5.53
C GLU A 6 11.10 -14.08 4.70
N PHE A 7 11.27 -12.97 3.98
CA PHE A 7 10.23 -12.35 3.13
C PHE A 7 10.51 -12.55 1.64
N ASP A 8 11.32 -13.56 1.30
CA ASP A 8 11.60 -13.88 -0.09
C ASP A 8 10.67 -14.99 -0.59
N PHE A 9 10.33 -14.91 -1.88
CA PHE A 9 9.58 -15.92 -2.60
C PHE A 9 9.86 -15.79 -4.10
N GLU A 10 9.73 -16.89 -4.84
CA GLU A 10 9.89 -16.88 -6.28
C GLU A 10 8.62 -16.34 -6.95
N LEU A 11 8.77 -15.25 -7.72
CA LEU A 11 7.68 -14.66 -8.49
C LEU A 11 8.01 -14.75 -9.98
N PRO A 12 7.26 -15.55 -10.76
CA PRO A 12 7.43 -15.61 -12.20
C PRO A 12 7.18 -14.24 -12.85
N PRO A 13 8.06 -13.77 -13.77
CA PRO A 13 7.94 -12.44 -14.37
C PRO A 13 6.64 -12.20 -15.15
N ASP A 14 6.03 -13.26 -15.68
CA ASP A 14 4.75 -13.21 -16.40
C ASP A 14 3.54 -12.92 -15.48
N ARG A 15 3.70 -13.07 -14.15
CA ARG A 15 2.70 -12.71 -13.17
C ARG A 15 2.62 -11.21 -12.91
N ILE A 16 3.60 -10.42 -13.35
CA ILE A 16 3.62 -8.97 -13.16
C ILE A 16 2.73 -8.29 -14.19
N ALA A 17 1.60 -7.75 -13.74
CA ALA A 17 0.63 -7.10 -14.61
C ALA A 17 1.17 -5.81 -15.24
N GLN A 18 1.10 -5.71 -16.56
CA GLN A 18 1.54 -4.54 -17.33
C GLN A 18 0.40 -3.56 -17.67
N SER A 19 -0.84 -4.00 -17.52
CA SER A 19 -2.06 -3.23 -17.72
C SER A 19 -3.17 -3.75 -16.79
N PRO A 20 -4.12 -2.89 -16.40
CA PRO A 20 -5.24 -3.31 -15.56
C PRO A 20 -6.25 -4.17 -16.33
N VAL A 21 -7.07 -4.95 -15.60
CA VAL A 21 -8.31 -5.52 -16.15
C VAL A 21 -9.35 -4.45 -16.34
N ARG A 22 -10.31 -4.72 -17.22
CA ARG A 22 -11.47 -3.86 -17.43
C ARG A 22 -12.76 -4.72 -17.46
N PRO A 23 -13.78 -4.30 -16.66
CA PRO A 23 -13.77 -3.21 -15.68
C PRO A 23 -12.79 -3.50 -14.54
N ARG A 24 -12.39 -2.46 -13.78
CA ARG A 24 -11.36 -2.54 -12.73
C ARG A 24 -11.73 -3.51 -11.61
N ASP A 25 -12.99 -3.57 -11.23
CA ASP A 25 -13.54 -4.45 -10.20
C ASP A 25 -13.70 -5.91 -10.64
N ALA A 26 -13.41 -6.21 -11.93
CA ALA A 26 -13.25 -7.58 -12.40
C ALA A 26 -11.90 -8.21 -11.99
N ALA A 27 -10.99 -7.46 -11.36
CA ALA A 27 -9.78 -8.01 -10.76
C ALA A 27 -10.14 -9.09 -9.72
N ARG A 28 -9.31 -10.12 -9.61
CA ARG A 28 -9.49 -11.17 -8.60
C ARG A 28 -9.19 -10.62 -7.21
N LEU A 29 -9.81 -11.22 -6.21
CA LEU A 29 -9.65 -10.87 -4.79
C LEU A 29 -9.43 -12.15 -3.99
N LEU A 30 -8.25 -12.32 -3.41
CA LEU A 30 -8.00 -13.42 -2.49
C LEU A 30 -8.33 -12.99 -1.06
N CYS A 31 -9.37 -13.61 -0.48
CA CYS A 31 -9.72 -13.41 0.93
C CYS A 31 -8.85 -14.33 1.79
N VAL A 32 -8.12 -13.74 2.75
CA VAL A 32 -7.22 -14.46 3.66
C VAL A 32 -7.69 -14.26 5.08
N ARG A 33 -8.27 -15.31 5.67
CA ARG A 33 -8.67 -15.32 7.08
C ARG A 33 -7.69 -16.17 7.90
N PRO A 34 -7.32 -15.72 9.13
CA PRO A 34 -6.53 -16.55 10.03
C PRO A 34 -7.22 -17.90 10.26
N GLY A 35 -6.44 -18.97 10.40
CA GLY A 35 -6.96 -20.25 10.85
C GLY A 35 -7.62 -20.10 12.23
N ALA A 36 -8.74 -20.78 12.45
CA ALA A 36 -9.42 -20.73 13.74
C ALA A 36 -8.53 -21.31 14.84
N SER A 37 -8.16 -20.47 15.81
CA SER A 37 -7.56 -20.96 17.06
C SER A 37 -8.61 -21.76 17.83
N THR A 38 -8.37 -23.06 18.07
CA THR A 38 -9.26 -23.93 18.83
C THR A 38 -9.16 -23.70 20.35
N HIS A 39 -8.82 -22.50 20.81
CA HIS A 39 -9.06 -22.14 22.20
C HIS A 39 -10.57 -21.99 22.45
N ARG A 40 -11.30 -23.10 22.34
CA ARG A 40 -12.63 -23.21 22.93
C ARG A 40 -12.48 -23.30 24.43
N HIS A 41 -13.23 -22.43 25.12
CA HIS A 41 -13.57 -22.56 26.54
C HIS A 41 -13.72 -24.02 26.96
N GLY A 42 -13.27 -24.34 28.16
CA GLY A 42 -13.27 -25.68 28.73
C GLY A 42 -14.60 -26.43 28.57
N PRO A 43 -14.57 -27.74 28.76
CA PRO A 43 -15.73 -28.60 28.55
C PRO A 43 -16.91 -28.16 29.42
N PRO A 44 -18.16 -28.28 28.93
CA PRO A 44 -19.35 -28.02 29.75
C PRO A 44 -19.33 -29.02 30.97
N PRO A 45 -19.92 -28.63 32.08
CA PRO A 45 -19.93 -29.49 33.30
C PRO A 45 -20.57 -30.82 32.96
N ALA A 46 -19.89 -31.90 33.35
CA ALA A 46 -20.32 -33.26 33.11
C ALA A 46 -21.66 -33.54 33.84
N GLY A 47 -22.67 -33.89 33.05
CA GLY A 47 -23.89 -34.52 33.54
C GLY A 47 -23.63 -36.01 33.92
N PRO A 48 -24.36 -36.63 34.85
CA PRO A 48 -24.05 -37.92 35.39
C PRO A 48 -24.35 -39.09 34.44
N GLY A 49 -23.36 -39.90 34.20
CA GLY A 49 -23.47 -41.32 33.95
C GLY A 49 -23.78 -41.82 32.56
N HIS A 50 -22.72 -42.19 31.80
CA HIS A 50 -22.77 -43.46 31.01
C HIS A 50 -21.31 -43.94 30.78
N LYS A 51 -21.03 -45.15 31.23
CA LYS A 51 -19.77 -45.88 31.00
C LYS A 51 -19.79 -46.46 29.59
N ILE A 52 -18.76 -46.17 28.81
CA ILE A 52 -18.41 -46.85 27.57
C ILE A 52 -16.99 -47.34 27.61
N PRO A 53 -16.64 -48.56 27.14
CA PRO A 53 -15.38 -49.22 27.42
C PRO A 53 -14.22 -48.70 26.61
N HIS A 54 -13.03 -48.72 27.25
CA HIS A 54 -11.73 -48.38 26.66
C HIS A 54 -11.32 -49.39 25.60
N SER A 55 -11.05 -48.93 24.38
CA SER A 55 -10.15 -49.60 23.45
C SER A 55 -8.83 -48.85 23.44
N ALA A 56 -7.75 -49.54 23.85
CA ALA A 56 -6.40 -49.01 23.84
C ALA A 56 -5.88 -48.87 22.41
N GLY A 57 -5.69 -47.63 21.97
CA GLY A 57 -4.87 -47.28 20.81
C GLY A 57 -3.51 -46.79 21.32
N SER A 58 -2.44 -47.40 20.85
CA SER A 58 -1.06 -47.05 21.15
C SER A 58 -0.71 -45.66 20.62
N ASP A 59 -0.53 -44.69 21.51
CA ASP A 59 0.12 -43.41 21.22
C ASP A 59 1.62 -43.62 21.05
N ASP A 60 2.11 -43.45 19.84
CA ASP A 60 3.53 -43.37 19.50
C ASP A 60 4.02 -41.94 19.79
N PRO A 61 4.92 -41.72 20.80
CA PRO A 61 5.35 -40.39 21.20
C PRO A 61 6.33 -39.70 20.25
N ASP A 62 6.80 -40.37 19.17
CA ASP A 62 7.83 -39.87 18.25
C ASP A 62 7.33 -39.44 16.86
N GLN A 63 6.04 -39.38 16.64
CA GLN A 63 5.55 -38.72 15.40
C GLN A 63 5.52 -37.19 15.60
N PRO A 64 6.22 -36.43 14.74
CA PRO A 64 6.08 -34.98 14.77
C PRO A 64 4.60 -34.64 14.51
N ARG A 65 3.96 -34.03 15.50
CA ARG A 65 2.63 -33.48 15.38
C ARG A 65 2.69 -32.41 14.29
N HIS A 66 2.34 -32.78 13.07
CA HIS A 66 2.24 -31.84 11.96
C HIS A 66 1.11 -30.86 12.25
N ASP A 67 1.47 -29.56 12.27
CA ASP A 67 0.66 -28.37 12.44
C ASP A 67 -0.46 -28.23 11.39
N LYS A 68 -1.41 -29.16 11.39
CA LYS A 68 -2.64 -29.04 10.56
C LYS A 68 -3.69 -28.10 11.18
N GLU A 69 -3.43 -27.57 12.38
CA GLU A 69 -4.45 -26.87 13.17
C GLU A 69 -4.60 -25.38 12.85
N TYR A 70 -3.73 -24.80 11.98
CA TYR A 70 -3.69 -23.35 11.74
C TYR A 70 -3.64 -22.93 10.28
N ALA A 71 -4.05 -23.79 9.35
CA ALA A 71 -4.07 -23.40 7.93
C ALA A 71 -5.04 -22.23 7.72
N PRO A 72 -4.59 -21.14 7.04
CA PRO A 72 -5.47 -20.01 6.73
C PRO A 72 -6.61 -20.45 5.81
N CYS A 73 -7.79 -19.86 6.00
CA CYS A 73 -8.88 -20.01 5.05
C CYS A 73 -8.64 -19.06 3.87
N LEU A 74 -8.41 -19.64 2.70
CA LEU A 74 -8.23 -18.91 1.43
C LEU A 74 -9.50 -19.05 0.60
N ASP A 75 -10.06 -17.92 0.14
CA ASP A 75 -11.31 -17.90 -0.63
C ASP A 75 -11.11 -16.99 -1.87
N ASP A 76 -11.20 -17.59 -3.04
CA ASP A 76 -11.05 -16.93 -4.34
C ASP A 76 -12.33 -16.18 -4.73
N ARG A 77 -12.23 -14.86 -4.86
CA ARG A 77 -13.30 -13.91 -5.19
C ARG A 77 -12.88 -12.94 -6.28
N HIS A 78 -13.75 -11.98 -6.55
CA HIS A 78 -13.45 -10.79 -7.35
C HIS A 78 -13.66 -9.53 -6.51
N VAL A 79 -13.05 -8.43 -6.90
CA VAL A 79 -13.21 -7.15 -6.19
C VAL A 79 -14.67 -6.70 -6.18
N ARG A 80 -15.42 -6.99 -7.24
CA ARG A 80 -16.89 -6.71 -7.32
C ARG A 80 -17.71 -7.41 -6.24
N ASP A 81 -17.18 -8.46 -5.58
CA ASP A 81 -17.86 -9.20 -4.53
C ASP A 81 -17.69 -8.55 -3.13
N LEU A 82 -16.93 -7.44 -3.02
CA LEU A 82 -16.75 -6.71 -1.76
C LEU A 82 -18.07 -6.39 -1.02
N PRO A 83 -19.18 -6.01 -1.69
CA PRO A 83 -20.46 -5.76 -1.02
C PRO A 83 -21.02 -6.96 -0.25
N ASP A 84 -20.65 -8.19 -0.62
CA ASP A 84 -21.05 -9.41 0.06
C ASP A 84 -20.07 -9.85 1.16
N LEU A 85 -18.83 -9.31 1.14
CA LEU A 85 -17.78 -9.60 2.10
C LEU A 85 -17.75 -8.61 3.28
N LEU A 86 -18.23 -7.40 3.04
CA LEU A 86 -18.31 -6.34 4.04
C LEU A 86 -19.71 -6.31 4.70
N GLN A 87 -19.75 -5.78 5.91
CA GLN A 87 -20.97 -5.74 6.73
C GLN A 87 -21.55 -4.31 6.79
N PRO A 88 -22.87 -4.17 6.96
CA PRO A 88 -23.48 -2.87 7.26
C PRO A 88 -22.83 -2.24 8.49
N GLY A 89 -22.39 -0.98 8.36
CA GLY A 89 -21.68 -0.26 9.43
C GLY A 89 -20.15 -0.30 9.31
N ASP A 90 -19.58 -1.15 8.45
CA ASP A 90 -18.16 -1.11 8.14
C ASP A 90 -17.78 0.25 7.51
N VAL A 91 -16.56 0.69 7.78
CA VAL A 91 -15.97 1.90 7.19
C VAL A 91 -14.81 1.53 6.27
N LEU A 92 -14.96 1.88 5.01
CA LEU A 92 -13.92 1.75 4.00
C LEU A 92 -13.10 3.05 3.96
N VAL A 93 -11.82 2.97 4.36
CA VAL A 93 -10.92 4.12 4.40
C VAL A 93 -10.01 4.10 3.18
N VAL A 94 -10.12 5.13 2.34
CA VAL A 94 -9.40 5.26 1.06
C VAL A 94 -8.49 6.47 1.05
N ASN A 95 -7.41 6.41 0.28
CA ASN A 95 -6.49 7.52 0.06
C ASN A 95 -6.96 8.36 -1.13
N ASP A 96 -7.22 9.67 -0.91
CA ASP A 96 -7.72 10.61 -1.92
C ASP A 96 -6.60 11.39 -2.64
N THR A 97 -5.36 11.00 -2.46
CA THR A 97 -4.25 11.66 -3.14
C THR A 97 -4.34 11.50 -4.66
N ARG A 98 -3.97 12.55 -5.39
CA ARG A 98 -3.87 12.57 -6.84
C ARG A 98 -2.42 12.54 -7.29
N VAL A 99 -2.11 11.68 -8.26
CA VAL A 99 -0.76 11.57 -8.83
C VAL A 99 -0.49 12.77 -9.74
N ILE A 100 0.64 13.43 -9.50
CA ILE A 100 1.14 14.53 -10.33
C ILE A 100 2.11 14.01 -11.41
N PRO A 101 2.33 14.73 -12.52
CA PRO A 101 3.30 14.35 -13.55
C PRO A 101 4.73 14.62 -13.08
N ALA A 102 5.20 13.81 -12.14
CA ALA A 102 6.44 13.98 -11.40
C ALA A 102 7.71 13.60 -12.18
N GLN A 103 7.57 12.87 -13.30
CA GLN A 103 8.72 12.46 -14.12
C GLN A 103 9.04 13.55 -15.13
N LEU A 104 10.20 14.19 -14.97
CA LEU A 104 10.63 15.32 -15.79
C LEU A 104 11.92 14.99 -16.55
N THR A 105 12.08 15.59 -17.71
CA THR A 105 13.36 15.70 -18.41
C THR A 105 13.88 17.10 -18.26
N ALA A 106 15.08 17.21 -17.68
CA ALA A 106 15.78 18.48 -17.53
C ALA A 106 17.00 18.55 -18.46
N TRP A 107 17.42 19.76 -18.77
CA TRP A 107 18.63 20.03 -19.50
C TRP A 107 19.53 20.99 -18.70
N ARG A 108 20.82 20.67 -18.61
CA ARG A 108 21.89 21.57 -18.18
C ARG A 108 22.81 21.82 -19.38
N GLY A 109 22.63 22.94 -20.06
CA GLY A 109 23.21 23.13 -21.38
C GLY A 109 22.78 22.04 -22.35
N ALA A 110 23.70 21.29 -22.94
CA ALA A 110 23.41 20.16 -23.83
C ALA A 110 23.14 18.84 -23.07
N ALA A 111 23.40 18.75 -21.78
CA ALA A 111 23.26 17.51 -21.02
C ALA A 111 21.80 17.27 -20.61
N ARG A 112 21.28 16.09 -20.98
CA ARG A 112 19.94 15.63 -20.60
C ARG A 112 19.98 14.88 -19.26
N ILE A 113 19.08 15.23 -18.34
CA ILE A 113 19.01 14.72 -16.98
C ILE A 113 17.56 14.29 -16.70
N GLY A 114 17.37 13.06 -16.20
CA GLY A 114 16.08 12.61 -15.73
C GLY A 114 15.88 13.04 -14.28
N ILE A 115 14.77 13.70 -13.99
CA ILE A 115 14.36 14.13 -12.66
C ILE A 115 13.04 13.49 -12.33
N THR A 116 12.92 12.91 -11.15
CA THR A 116 11.63 12.47 -10.57
C THR A 116 11.39 13.27 -9.31
N LEU A 117 10.38 14.14 -9.31
CA LEU A 117 9.96 14.85 -8.11
C LEU A 117 9.58 13.84 -7.03
N ASP A 118 9.86 14.17 -5.78
CA ASP A 118 9.54 13.32 -4.64
C ASP A 118 8.59 14.04 -3.68
N GLN A 119 9.05 15.09 -3.03
CA GLN A 119 8.25 15.81 -2.03
C GLN A 119 8.51 17.31 -2.05
N PRO A 120 7.46 18.16 -1.87
CA PRO A 120 7.63 19.57 -1.57
C PRO A 120 8.17 19.74 -0.14
N GLN A 121 9.08 20.69 0.05
CA GLN A 121 9.63 21.05 1.35
C GLN A 121 8.96 22.30 1.91
N ALA A 122 9.11 22.52 3.21
CA ALA A 122 8.46 23.65 3.91
C ALA A 122 8.93 25.03 3.42
N ASP A 123 10.14 25.13 2.88
CA ASP A 123 10.73 26.36 2.32
C ASP A 123 10.30 26.64 0.87
N GLY A 124 9.45 25.78 0.29
CA GLY A 124 8.97 25.89 -1.09
C GLY A 124 9.93 25.29 -2.12
N THR A 125 10.97 24.63 -1.69
CA THR A 125 11.81 23.79 -2.57
C THR A 125 11.18 22.40 -2.76
N TRP A 126 11.72 21.62 -3.69
CA TRP A 126 11.32 20.24 -3.93
C TRP A 126 12.50 19.30 -3.78
N HIS A 127 12.33 18.27 -2.97
CA HIS A 127 13.20 17.11 -3.05
C HIS A 127 12.85 16.29 -4.31
N ALA A 128 13.86 15.81 -5.01
CA ALA A 128 13.73 15.02 -6.22
C ALA A 128 14.84 13.99 -6.36
N LEU A 129 14.58 12.91 -7.08
CA LEU A 129 15.58 11.92 -7.45
C LEU A 129 16.11 12.26 -8.84
N ALA A 130 17.45 12.35 -9.00
CA ALA A 130 18.07 12.64 -10.27
C ALA A 130 18.86 11.43 -10.80
N ARG A 131 18.79 11.21 -12.11
CA ARG A 131 19.68 10.26 -12.80
C ARG A 131 20.93 11.00 -13.30
N ASN A 132 22.09 10.35 -13.19
CA ASN A 132 23.39 10.92 -13.61
C ASN A 132 23.84 12.14 -12.77
N THR A 133 23.63 12.09 -11.45
CA THR A 133 23.94 13.16 -10.48
C THR A 133 25.39 13.62 -10.48
N ARG A 134 26.36 12.77 -10.91
CA ARG A 134 27.79 13.12 -11.01
C ARG A 134 28.07 14.37 -11.86
N ARG A 135 27.12 14.80 -12.68
CA ARG A 135 27.24 15.98 -13.56
C ARG A 135 26.54 17.21 -12.98
N LEU A 136 25.95 17.10 -11.79
CA LEU A 136 25.19 18.16 -11.15
C LEU A 136 26.00 18.79 -10.03
N HIS A 137 25.89 20.12 -9.91
CA HIS A 137 26.51 20.88 -8.84
C HIS A 137 25.47 21.81 -8.22
N GLN A 138 25.65 22.15 -6.96
CA GLN A 138 24.87 23.18 -6.32
C GLN A 138 25.05 24.51 -7.06
N GLY A 139 23.96 25.22 -7.31
CA GLY A 139 23.95 26.44 -8.12
C GLY A 139 23.65 26.22 -9.61
N ASP A 140 23.70 24.96 -10.09
CA ASP A 140 23.33 24.68 -11.49
C ASP A 140 21.87 25.04 -11.76
N THR A 141 21.62 25.62 -12.95
CA THR A 141 20.26 25.85 -13.44
C THR A 141 19.84 24.73 -14.39
N LEU A 142 18.69 24.14 -14.11
CA LEU A 142 18.03 23.13 -14.94
C LEU A 142 16.87 23.75 -15.70
N CYS A 143 16.75 23.46 -17.01
CA CYS A 143 15.62 23.82 -17.84
C CYS A 143 14.76 22.61 -18.13
N PHE A 144 13.43 22.65 -17.92
CA PHE A 144 12.52 21.52 -18.06
C PHE A 144 11.70 21.55 -19.35
N ASN A 145 11.80 22.59 -20.14
CA ASN A 145 11.24 22.67 -21.47
C ASN A 145 12.15 23.47 -22.39
N ARG A 146 11.95 23.32 -23.72
CA ARG A 146 12.81 23.98 -24.73
C ARG A 146 12.70 25.51 -24.72
N HIS A 147 11.66 26.05 -24.11
CA HIS A 147 11.38 27.50 -24.10
C HIS A 147 11.77 28.19 -22.80
N GLY A 148 12.34 27.43 -21.82
CA GLY A 148 12.79 28.00 -20.55
C GLY A 148 11.68 28.50 -19.61
N GLU A 149 10.43 28.10 -19.85
CA GLU A 149 9.29 28.52 -19.02
C GLU A 149 9.34 27.94 -17.63
N LEU A 150 9.80 26.66 -17.48
CA LEU A 150 10.03 26.01 -16.21
C LEU A 150 11.51 25.77 -16.03
N THR A 151 12.08 26.40 -15.01
CA THR A 151 13.48 26.23 -14.60
C THR A 151 13.56 25.96 -13.12
N ALA A 152 14.67 25.37 -12.68
CA ALA A 152 14.99 25.26 -11.26
C ALA A 152 16.49 25.41 -11.03
N ILE A 153 16.84 25.94 -9.85
CA ILE A 153 18.21 25.98 -9.34
C ILE A 153 18.39 24.81 -8.39
N ILE A 154 19.51 24.10 -8.49
CA ILE A 154 19.90 23.07 -7.53
C ILE A 154 20.41 23.79 -6.28
N THR A 155 19.69 23.64 -5.17
CA THR A 155 20.05 24.22 -3.86
C THR A 155 20.74 23.22 -2.93
N GLY A 156 20.62 21.90 -3.21
CA GLY A 156 21.23 20.83 -2.44
C GLY A 156 21.43 19.56 -3.27
N LEU A 157 22.39 18.74 -2.84
CA LEU A 157 22.70 17.43 -3.42
C LEU A 157 22.90 16.43 -2.28
N ASP A 158 22.20 15.30 -2.35
CA ASP A 158 22.33 14.22 -1.37
C ASP A 158 23.28 13.13 -1.87
N PRO A 159 24.04 12.48 -0.98
CA PRO A 159 24.96 11.39 -1.35
C PRO A 159 24.28 10.24 -2.09
N ASP A 160 22.98 10.01 -1.83
CA ASP A 160 22.19 8.92 -2.40
C ASP A 160 21.55 9.24 -3.76
N GLY A 161 21.87 10.41 -4.33
CA GLY A 161 21.38 10.86 -5.63
C GLY A 161 20.10 11.71 -5.56
N GLY A 162 19.69 12.13 -4.36
CA GLY A 162 18.68 13.15 -4.16
C GLY A 162 19.20 14.54 -4.55
N VAL A 163 18.30 15.39 -4.99
CA VAL A 163 18.57 16.80 -5.32
C VAL A 163 17.45 17.68 -4.75
N THR A 164 17.83 18.85 -4.23
CA THR A 164 16.86 19.87 -3.81
C THR A 164 16.77 20.93 -4.90
N LEU A 165 15.54 21.20 -5.36
CA LEU A 165 15.26 22.08 -6.49
C LEU A 165 14.42 23.28 -6.06
N GLN A 166 14.90 24.49 -6.36
CA GLN A 166 14.14 25.72 -6.24
C GLN A 166 13.60 26.10 -7.61
N PHE A 167 12.29 25.90 -7.84
CA PHE A 167 11.65 26.25 -9.10
C PHE A 167 11.42 27.77 -9.22
N ASN A 168 11.41 28.27 -10.48
CA ASN A 168 11.08 29.66 -10.81
C ASN A 168 9.57 29.95 -10.77
N GLN A 169 8.72 28.91 -10.68
CA GLN A 169 7.27 29.02 -10.60
C GLN A 169 6.78 28.37 -9.31
N ARG A 170 5.63 28.83 -8.81
CA ARG A 170 4.98 28.34 -7.58
C ARG A 170 3.49 28.13 -7.81
N ASP A 171 2.84 27.43 -6.91
CA ASP A 171 1.40 27.22 -6.83
C ASP A 171 0.76 26.79 -8.17
N ASP A 172 -0.32 27.42 -8.60
CA ASP A 172 -1.04 27.07 -9.81
C ASP A 172 -0.19 27.19 -11.09
N ALA A 173 0.73 28.18 -11.14
CA ALA A 173 1.64 28.34 -12.26
C ALA A 173 2.60 27.16 -12.38
N PHE A 174 3.14 26.69 -11.24
CA PHE A 174 3.97 25.50 -11.16
C PHE A 174 3.19 24.24 -11.55
N ALA A 175 1.97 24.07 -11.01
CA ALA A 175 1.12 22.93 -11.34
C ALA A 175 0.81 22.87 -12.86
N ALA A 176 0.48 24.01 -13.47
CA ALA A 176 0.23 24.12 -14.91
C ALA A 176 1.50 23.81 -15.73
N ALA A 177 2.68 24.27 -15.28
CA ALA A 177 3.95 23.98 -15.94
C ALA A 177 4.32 22.50 -15.83
N LEU A 178 4.08 21.85 -14.68
CA LEU A 178 4.26 20.40 -14.51
C LEU A 178 3.37 19.61 -15.47
N GLN A 179 2.11 19.99 -15.63
CA GLN A 179 1.19 19.30 -16.56
C GLN A 179 1.68 19.36 -18.02
N ARG A 180 2.41 20.42 -18.41
CA ARG A 180 2.98 20.56 -19.76
C ARG A 180 4.32 19.84 -19.93
N ALA A 181 5.17 19.88 -18.90
CA ALA A 181 6.56 19.41 -18.98
C ALA A 181 6.75 17.97 -18.49
N GLY A 182 5.86 17.49 -17.63
CA GLY A 182 6.01 16.23 -16.92
C GLY A 182 5.22 15.06 -17.52
N ALA A 183 5.61 13.88 -17.09
CA ALA A 183 4.90 12.64 -17.32
C ALA A 183 4.68 11.91 -15.98
N LEU A 184 3.80 10.92 -15.96
CA LEU A 184 3.62 10.09 -14.78
C LEU A 184 4.90 9.29 -14.47
N ALA A 185 5.28 9.25 -13.21
CA ALA A 185 6.35 8.40 -12.71
C ALA A 185 5.79 6.99 -12.49
N LEU A 186 5.67 6.19 -13.55
CA LEU A 186 5.24 4.80 -13.43
C LEU A 186 6.31 3.97 -12.71
N PRO A 187 5.89 2.99 -11.88
CA PRO A 187 6.82 2.05 -11.28
C PRO A 187 7.66 1.33 -12.33
N PRO A 188 8.94 1.02 -12.07
CA PRO A 188 9.86 0.45 -13.07
C PRO A 188 9.45 -0.94 -13.58
N TYR A 189 8.60 -1.67 -12.87
CA TYR A 189 8.07 -2.96 -13.32
C TYR A 189 6.93 -2.82 -14.35
N ILE A 190 6.31 -1.64 -14.49
CA ILE A 190 5.39 -1.32 -15.58
C ILE A 190 6.23 -0.86 -16.76
N ARG A 191 6.51 -1.80 -17.66
CA ARG A 191 7.43 -1.58 -18.78
C ARG A 191 6.74 -0.76 -19.88
N ARG A 192 7.37 0.34 -20.26
CA ARG A 192 6.93 1.21 -21.36
C ARG A 192 8.11 1.47 -22.31
N PRO A 193 8.49 0.49 -23.16
CA PRO A 193 9.70 0.58 -23.98
C PRO A 193 9.67 1.75 -24.96
N HIS A 194 8.47 2.18 -25.37
CA HIS A 194 8.27 3.31 -26.29
C HIS A 194 7.84 4.60 -25.58
N GLY A 195 7.98 4.69 -24.25
CA GLY A 195 7.54 5.80 -23.43
C GLY A 195 6.11 5.65 -22.91
N PRO A 196 5.63 6.62 -22.10
CA PRO A 196 4.29 6.61 -21.52
C PRO A 196 3.20 6.48 -22.59
N GLN A 197 2.16 5.70 -22.30
CA GLN A 197 0.99 5.55 -23.16
C GLN A 197 -0.10 6.55 -22.76
N PRO A 198 -0.96 7.00 -23.68
CA PRO A 198 -2.07 7.89 -23.34
C PRO A 198 -2.99 7.33 -22.27
N ALA A 199 -3.21 6.02 -22.24
CA ALA A 199 -4.03 5.32 -21.26
C ALA A 199 -3.43 5.37 -19.84
N ASP A 200 -2.11 5.47 -19.68
CA ASP A 200 -1.45 5.45 -18.37
C ASP A 200 -1.96 6.57 -17.46
N LYS A 201 -2.31 7.73 -18.03
CA LYS A 201 -2.83 8.88 -17.27
C LYS A 201 -4.16 8.56 -16.57
N ALA A 202 -5.03 7.80 -17.21
CA ALA A 202 -6.29 7.34 -16.62
C ALA A 202 -6.08 6.07 -15.79
N ASP A 203 -5.21 5.16 -16.23
CA ASP A 203 -4.99 3.87 -15.60
C ASP A 203 -4.25 3.95 -14.26
N TYR A 204 -3.39 4.96 -14.09
CA TYR A 204 -2.59 5.13 -12.88
C TYR A 204 -3.15 6.23 -11.96
N GLN A 205 -4.49 6.42 -11.98
CA GLN A 205 -5.21 7.34 -11.12
C GLN A 205 -6.45 6.67 -10.53
N THR A 206 -6.73 6.87 -9.24
CA THR A 206 -7.90 6.29 -8.57
C THR A 206 -9.14 7.14 -8.81
N VAL A 207 -10.33 6.54 -8.65
CA VAL A 207 -11.61 7.27 -8.65
C VAL A 207 -11.74 8.23 -7.46
N PHE A 208 -10.88 8.09 -6.45
CA PHE A 208 -10.85 8.91 -5.23
C PHE A 208 -9.97 10.15 -5.34
N ALA A 209 -9.18 10.29 -6.42
CA ALA A 209 -8.14 11.30 -6.56
C ALA A 209 -8.71 12.73 -6.52
N MET A 210 -8.41 13.47 -5.45
CA MET A 210 -8.86 14.85 -5.20
C MET A 210 -7.71 15.80 -4.91
N ARG A 211 -6.69 15.37 -4.12
CA ARG A 211 -5.63 16.23 -3.60
C ARG A 211 -4.31 15.95 -4.29
N ASP A 212 -3.82 16.89 -5.08
CA ASP A 212 -2.54 16.78 -5.81
C ASP A 212 -1.36 16.63 -4.85
N GLY A 213 -0.35 15.83 -5.23
CA GLY A 213 0.90 15.75 -4.48
C GLY A 213 1.58 14.37 -4.45
N ALA A 214 0.92 13.30 -4.88
CA ALA A 214 1.54 11.98 -4.92
C ALA A 214 2.36 11.79 -6.20
N VAL A 215 3.47 11.08 -6.08
CA VAL A 215 4.29 10.58 -7.19
C VAL A 215 3.82 9.20 -7.61
N ALA A 216 3.44 8.35 -6.65
CA ALA A 216 2.88 7.03 -6.90
C ALA A 216 1.40 6.97 -6.52
N ALA A 217 0.61 6.24 -7.30
CA ALA A 217 -0.81 6.02 -6.99
C ALA A 217 -0.99 5.11 -5.77
N PRO A 218 -2.04 5.32 -4.93
CA PRO A 218 -2.46 4.35 -3.93
C PRO A 218 -3.17 3.18 -4.62
N THR A 219 -2.39 2.21 -5.13
CA THR A 219 -2.77 1.27 -6.18
C THR A 219 -3.92 0.32 -5.82
N ALA A 220 -4.14 0.03 -4.52
CA ALA A 220 -5.32 -0.72 -4.09
C ALA A 220 -6.64 0.01 -4.42
N GLY A 221 -6.62 1.34 -4.45
CA GLY A 221 -7.76 2.16 -4.86
C GLY A 221 -8.07 2.11 -6.36
N LEU A 222 -7.15 1.60 -7.19
CA LEU A 222 -7.36 1.48 -8.64
C LEU A 222 -8.43 0.43 -9.00
N HIS A 223 -8.76 -0.47 -8.10
CA HIS A 223 -9.76 -1.51 -8.32
C HIS A 223 -11.21 -1.00 -8.25
N PHE A 224 -11.43 0.19 -7.70
CA PHE A 224 -12.78 0.70 -7.47
C PHE A 224 -13.37 1.33 -8.72
N THR A 225 -14.66 1.04 -8.95
CA THR A 225 -15.49 1.62 -10.00
C THR A 225 -16.66 2.38 -9.35
N PRO A 226 -17.29 3.33 -10.07
CA PRO A 226 -18.50 3.99 -9.57
C PRO A 226 -19.60 3.00 -9.20
N ASP A 227 -19.79 1.94 -9.98
CA ASP A 227 -20.81 0.90 -9.73
C ASP A 227 -20.53 0.12 -8.45
N LEU A 228 -19.26 -0.25 -8.20
CA LEU A 228 -18.85 -0.90 -6.96
C LEU A 228 -19.10 0.02 -5.75
N LEU A 229 -18.80 1.31 -5.86
CA LEU A 229 -19.05 2.28 -4.79
C LEU A 229 -20.55 2.43 -4.49
N ALA A 230 -21.38 2.46 -5.52
CA ALA A 230 -22.83 2.48 -5.37
C ALA A 230 -23.36 1.21 -4.66
N ALA A 231 -22.84 0.04 -5.04
CA ALA A 231 -23.20 -1.24 -4.41
C ALA A 231 -22.79 -1.29 -2.93
N LEU A 232 -21.59 -0.80 -2.58
CA LEU A 232 -21.12 -0.70 -1.20
C LEU A 232 -21.98 0.26 -0.37
N ALA A 233 -22.35 1.42 -0.93
CA ALA A 233 -23.25 2.37 -0.27
C ALA A 233 -24.64 1.77 -0.02
N ALA A 234 -25.19 1.00 -0.98
CA ALA A 234 -26.47 0.29 -0.81
C ALA A 234 -26.42 -0.75 0.32
N ARG A 235 -25.24 -1.32 0.59
CA ARG A 235 -24.98 -2.22 1.74
C ARG A 235 -24.69 -1.47 3.04
N ARG A 236 -24.81 -0.15 3.05
CA ARG A 236 -24.50 0.73 4.22
C ARG A 236 -23.04 0.62 4.69
N VAL A 237 -22.13 0.36 3.78
CA VAL A 237 -20.68 0.52 3.98
C VAL A 237 -20.37 2.00 3.79
N ARG A 238 -19.75 2.62 4.80
CA ARG A 238 -19.41 4.05 4.76
C ARG A 238 -18.04 4.25 4.13
N LEU A 239 -17.92 5.22 3.22
CA LEU A 239 -16.63 5.66 2.68
C LEU A 239 -16.08 6.84 3.48
N VAL A 240 -14.82 6.76 3.87
CA VAL A 240 -14.06 7.85 4.52
C VAL A 240 -12.75 8.04 3.78
N THR A 241 -12.40 9.30 3.50
CA THR A 241 -11.15 9.64 2.81
C THR A 241 -10.09 10.12 3.79
N VAL A 242 -8.86 9.73 3.52
CA VAL A 242 -7.63 10.22 4.13
C VAL A 242 -6.66 10.60 3.02
N THR A 243 -5.67 11.43 3.33
CA THR A 243 -4.66 11.83 2.35
C THR A 243 -3.28 11.37 2.80
N LEU A 244 -2.57 10.60 1.99
CA LEU A 244 -1.15 10.32 2.14
C LEU A 244 -0.48 10.47 0.78
N HIS A 245 0.39 11.46 0.64
CA HIS A 245 1.14 11.68 -0.59
C HIS A 245 2.31 10.70 -0.67
N VAL A 246 2.18 9.73 -1.56
CA VAL A 246 3.19 8.68 -1.76
C VAL A 246 4.32 9.23 -2.60
N GLY A 247 5.53 9.25 -2.04
CA GLY A 247 6.73 9.74 -2.70
C GLY A 247 7.39 8.71 -3.63
N ALA A 248 8.40 9.17 -4.38
CA ALA A 248 9.21 8.35 -5.28
C ALA A 248 10.04 7.28 -4.54
N GLY A 249 10.30 7.49 -3.26
CA GLY A 249 11.02 6.54 -2.39
C GLY A 249 10.38 5.15 -2.35
N THR A 250 9.07 5.05 -2.57
CA THR A 250 8.34 3.77 -2.65
C THR A 250 8.84 2.85 -3.78
N PHE A 251 9.48 3.41 -4.80
CA PHE A 251 10.04 2.65 -5.92
C PHE A 251 11.46 2.13 -5.65
N LEU A 252 12.09 2.54 -4.55
CA LEU A 252 13.43 2.13 -4.20
C LEU A 252 13.43 0.76 -3.49
N PRO A 253 14.33 -0.15 -3.89
CA PRO A 253 14.44 -1.44 -3.22
C PRO A 253 15.04 -1.30 -1.82
N VAL A 254 14.67 -2.21 -0.91
CA VAL A 254 15.34 -2.36 0.38
C VAL A 254 16.78 -2.82 0.12
N ARG A 255 17.76 -2.01 0.54
CA ARG A 255 19.19 -2.26 0.26
C ARG A 255 19.91 -3.01 1.39
N SER A 256 19.37 -3.01 2.60
CA SER A 256 19.96 -3.65 3.77
C SER A 256 19.41 -5.05 3.98
N ASN A 257 20.29 -6.04 4.20
CA ASN A 257 19.86 -7.37 4.62
C ASN A 257 19.37 -7.38 6.09
N ASP A 258 19.78 -6.40 6.88
CA ASP A 258 19.26 -6.15 8.22
C ASP A 258 18.05 -5.22 8.12
N VAL A 259 16.87 -5.79 8.24
CA VAL A 259 15.60 -5.07 8.12
C VAL A 259 15.46 -3.98 9.19
N ALA A 260 16.04 -4.18 10.38
CA ALA A 260 15.99 -3.21 11.48
C ALA A 260 16.73 -1.90 11.17
N ARG A 261 17.68 -1.92 10.23
CA ARG A 261 18.41 -0.73 9.79
C ARG A 261 17.74 0.02 8.64
N HIS A 262 16.68 -0.54 8.07
CA HIS A 262 15.95 0.15 7.01
C HIS A 262 15.20 1.35 7.58
N ARG A 263 15.39 2.52 6.95
CA ARG A 263 14.63 3.73 7.27
C ARG A 263 13.58 3.95 6.19
N MET A 264 12.32 3.94 6.60
CA MET A 264 11.23 4.33 5.72
C MET A 264 11.34 5.81 5.38
N HIS A 265 11.15 6.14 4.10
CA HIS A 265 10.97 7.52 3.69
C HIS A 265 9.73 8.10 4.38
N ALA A 266 9.86 9.32 4.91
CA ALA A 266 8.73 10.03 5.47
C ALA A 266 7.75 10.40 4.35
N GLU A 267 6.45 10.23 4.58
CA GLU A 267 5.38 10.57 3.66
C GLU A 267 4.42 11.53 4.37
N ARG A 268 4.07 12.62 3.68
CA ARG A 268 3.16 13.63 4.23
C ARG A 268 1.72 13.18 4.14
N GLY A 269 1.02 13.21 5.28
CA GLY A 269 -0.37 12.77 5.37
C GLY A 269 -1.28 13.68 6.16
N GLY A 270 -2.57 13.47 5.99
CA GLY A 270 -3.62 14.17 6.70
C GLY A 270 -4.87 13.31 6.90
N LEU A 271 -5.43 13.41 8.10
CA LEU A 271 -6.69 12.84 8.51
C LEU A 271 -7.49 13.89 9.25
N SER A 272 -8.63 14.29 8.70
CA SER A 272 -9.45 15.36 9.26
C SER A 272 -10.17 14.94 10.55
N ALA A 273 -10.56 15.90 11.38
CA ALA A 273 -11.37 15.65 12.58
C ALA A 273 -12.71 14.95 12.24
N ALA A 274 -13.32 15.29 11.11
CA ALA A 274 -14.56 14.65 10.65
C ALA A 274 -14.32 13.18 10.26
N ALA A 275 -13.20 12.88 9.59
CA ALA A 275 -12.80 11.51 9.26
C ALA A 275 -12.52 10.67 10.53
N ALA A 276 -11.76 11.24 11.49
CA ALA A 276 -11.49 10.60 12.77
C ALA A 276 -12.78 10.28 13.54
N ALA A 277 -13.69 11.26 13.64
CA ALA A 277 -14.99 11.08 14.30
C ALA A 277 -15.85 10.00 13.61
N ALA A 278 -15.86 9.96 12.27
CA ALA A 278 -16.61 8.95 11.52
C ALA A 278 -16.07 7.53 11.74
N ILE A 279 -14.73 7.37 11.77
CA ILE A 279 -14.05 6.10 12.02
C ILE A 279 -14.34 5.62 13.46
N ASN A 280 -14.12 6.48 14.45
CA ASN A 280 -14.34 6.13 15.84
C ASN A 280 -15.82 5.83 16.15
N GLY A 281 -16.74 6.59 15.55
CA GLY A 281 -18.17 6.35 15.69
C GLY A 281 -18.60 4.99 15.11
N ALA A 282 -18.06 4.60 13.98
CA ALA A 282 -18.33 3.28 13.39
C ALA A 282 -17.77 2.16 14.28
N LYS A 283 -16.54 2.31 14.77
CA LYS A 283 -15.90 1.34 15.68
C LYS A 283 -16.71 1.17 16.96
N ALA A 284 -17.17 2.27 17.55
CA ALA A 284 -18.03 2.27 18.76
C ALA A 284 -19.38 1.57 18.50
N ALA A 285 -19.90 1.62 17.27
CA ALA A 285 -21.12 0.94 16.86
C ALA A 285 -20.92 -0.53 16.44
N GLY A 286 -19.70 -1.08 16.58
CA GLY A 286 -19.36 -2.46 16.22
C GLY A 286 -19.00 -2.67 14.74
N GLY A 287 -18.88 -1.59 13.94
CA GLY A 287 -18.41 -1.65 12.57
C GLY A 287 -16.89 -1.87 12.51
N ARG A 288 -16.44 -2.51 11.42
CA ARG A 288 -15.01 -2.78 11.19
C ARG A 288 -14.38 -1.66 10.36
N ILE A 289 -13.10 -1.40 10.62
CA ILE A 289 -12.31 -0.44 9.86
C ILE A 289 -11.52 -1.17 8.79
N VAL A 290 -11.86 -0.90 7.54
CA VAL A 290 -11.31 -1.54 6.34
C VAL A 290 -10.38 -0.55 5.64
N ALA A 291 -9.07 -0.74 5.74
CA ALA A 291 -8.11 0.09 5.03
C ALA A 291 -7.97 -0.37 3.57
N VAL A 292 -8.08 0.55 2.62
CA VAL A 292 -7.76 0.32 1.21
C VAL A 292 -6.36 0.81 0.93
N GLY A 293 -5.45 -0.15 0.78
CA GLY A 293 -4.01 0.06 0.59
C GLY A 293 -3.23 0.22 1.89
N THR A 294 -1.96 -0.14 1.80
CA THR A 294 -0.99 -0.01 2.90
C THR A 294 -0.76 1.44 3.31
N THR A 295 -1.01 2.40 2.40
CA THR A 295 -0.95 3.84 2.67
C THR A 295 -2.03 4.28 3.65
N SER A 296 -3.29 3.89 3.43
CA SER A 296 -4.40 4.17 4.35
C SER A 296 -4.17 3.49 5.71
N LEU A 297 -3.70 2.23 5.71
CA LEU A 297 -3.37 1.51 6.94
C LEU A 297 -2.29 2.24 7.74
N ARG A 298 -1.15 2.59 7.11
CA ARG A 298 -0.05 3.26 7.81
C ARG A 298 -0.46 4.60 8.40
N LEU A 299 -1.28 5.38 7.68
CA LEU A 299 -1.77 6.65 8.20
C LEU A 299 -2.72 6.46 9.38
N LEU A 300 -3.65 5.49 9.31
CA LEU A 300 -4.56 5.18 10.41
C LEU A 300 -3.80 4.71 11.66
N GLU A 301 -2.82 3.83 11.50
CA GLU A 301 -2.00 3.35 12.62
C GLU A 301 -1.09 4.44 13.20
N SER A 302 -0.62 5.40 12.37
CA SER A 302 0.13 6.57 12.84
C SER A 302 -0.74 7.57 13.62
N ALA A 303 -2.05 7.61 13.30
CA ALA A 303 -3.02 8.49 13.95
C ALA A 303 -3.73 7.84 15.15
N ALA A 304 -3.49 6.54 15.41
CA ALA A 304 -4.16 5.80 16.47
C ALA A 304 -3.43 5.92 17.80
N THR A 305 -4.19 6.20 18.87
CA THR A 305 -3.70 6.12 20.23
C THR A 305 -3.50 4.68 20.69
N GLU A 306 -2.88 4.46 21.84
CA GLU A 306 -2.74 3.12 22.44
C GLU A 306 -4.08 2.44 22.70
N ALA A 307 -5.11 3.20 23.02
CA ALA A 307 -6.48 2.71 23.18
C ALA A 307 -7.21 2.41 21.87
N GLY A 308 -6.56 2.64 20.72
CA GLY A 308 -7.11 2.39 19.40
C GLY A 308 -8.12 3.44 18.92
N THR A 309 -8.14 4.61 19.55
CA THR A 309 -8.89 5.79 19.07
C THR A 309 -8.08 6.47 17.99
N VAL A 310 -8.69 6.77 16.87
CA VAL A 310 -8.06 7.51 15.77
C VAL A 310 -8.22 9.01 16.01
N GLU A 311 -7.10 9.75 15.99
CA GLU A 311 -7.09 11.20 16.18
C GLU A 311 -6.88 11.92 14.84
N PRO A 312 -7.29 13.20 14.73
CA PRO A 312 -6.92 14.03 13.59
C PRO A 312 -5.40 14.05 13.42
N PHE A 313 -4.94 13.96 12.18
CA PHE A 313 -3.53 13.92 11.88
C PHE A 313 -3.19 14.90 10.77
N ALA A 314 -2.10 15.65 10.92
CA ALA A 314 -1.50 16.48 9.89
C ALA A 314 0.02 16.51 10.12
N GLY A 315 0.77 15.85 9.27
CA GLY A 315 2.21 15.70 9.45
C GLY A 315 2.83 14.63 8.55
N GLU A 316 3.97 14.14 8.95
CA GLU A 316 4.69 13.09 8.25
C GLU A 316 4.63 11.77 9.02
N THR A 317 4.57 10.67 8.28
CA THR A 317 4.70 9.33 8.84
C THR A 317 5.83 8.58 8.16
N SER A 318 6.71 8.00 8.96
CA SER A 318 7.74 7.05 8.54
C SER A 318 7.49 5.67 9.17
N LEU A 319 6.24 5.38 9.53
CA LEU A 319 5.87 4.15 10.21
C LEU A 319 6.28 2.93 9.38
N PHE A 320 7.17 2.13 9.95
CA PHE A 320 7.64 0.87 9.39
C PHE A 320 7.05 -0.29 10.16
N ILE A 321 6.21 -1.08 9.52
CA ILE A 321 5.48 -2.19 10.15
C ILE A 321 6.14 -3.50 9.81
N LEU A 322 6.51 -4.25 10.85
CA LEU A 322 7.13 -5.57 10.79
C LEU A 322 6.30 -6.57 11.62
N PRO A 323 6.45 -7.89 11.41
CA PRO A 323 5.87 -8.91 12.28
C PRO A 323 6.14 -8.63 13.77
N GLY A 324 5.08 -8.71 14.57
CA GLY A 324 5.10 -8.31 15.98
C GLY A 324 4.53 -6.92 16.25
N TYR A 325 4.23 -6.12 15.20
CA TYR A 325 3.53 -4.85 15.36
C TYR A 325 2.10 -5.06 15.88
N GLN A 326 1.70 -4.26 16.87
CA GLN A 326 0.36 -4.30 17.45
C GLN A 326 -0.56 -3.32 16.73
N PHE A 327 -1.42 -3.82 15.86
CA PHE A 327 -2.40 -2.98 15.14
C PHE A 327 -3.50 -2.49 16.08
N ARG A 328 -3.86 -1.21 15.96
CA ARG A 328 -4.76 -0.49 16.87
C ARG A 328 -6.06 -0.06 16.21
N ALA A 329 -5.97 0.39 14.96
CA ALA A 329 -7.09 1.02 14.26
C ALA A 329 -7.76 0.08 13.24
N VAL A 330 -6.98 -0.67 12.46
CA VAL A 330 -7.45 -1.37 11.26
C VAL A 330 -7.84 -2.81 11.58
N ASP A 331 -9.00 -3.25 11.07
CA ASP A 331 -9.53 -4.60 11.24
C ASP A 331 -9.33 -5.47 9.99
N LEU A 332 -9.51 -4.85 8.80
CA LEU A 332 -9.31 -5.49 7.51
C LEU A 332 -8.42 -4.62 6.62
N LEU A 333 -7.61 -5.27 5.81
CA LEU A 333 -6.77 -4.61 4.81
C LEU A 333 -7.06 -5.16 3.42
N MET A 334 -7.52 -4.31 2.50
CA MET A 334 -7.54 -4.61 1.08
C MET A 334 -6.28 -4.04 0.43
N THR A 335 -5.47 -4.88 -0.21
CA THR A 335 -4.22 -4.42 -0.86
C THR A 335 -3.87 -5.26 -2.08
N ASN A 336 -2.93 -4.78 -2.91
CA ASN A 336 -2.37 -5.54 -4.02
C ASN A 336 -1.42 -6.65 -3.51
N PHE A 337 -1.05 -7.59 -4.38
CA PHE A 337 0.07 -8.49 -4.13
C PHE A 337 1.40 -7.75 -4.31
N HIS A 338 2.30 -7.87 -3.33
CA HIS A 338 3.54 -7.12 -3.23
C HIS A 338 4.77 -7.89 -3.71
N LEU A 339 5.88 -7.18 -3.91
CA LEU A 339 7.18 -7.72 -4.29
C LEU A 339 7.78 -8.64 -3.22
N PRO A 340 8.53 -9.68 -3.58
CA PRO A 340 9.42 -10.36 -2.65
C PRO A 340 10.42 -9.35 -2.05
N ARG A 341 10.82 -9.58 -0.81
CA ARG A 341 11.79 -8.78 -0.06
C ARG A 341 11.43 -7.29 0.06
N SER A 342 10.12 -6.96 0.01
CA SER A 342 9.63 -5.59 0.12
C SER A 342 9.07 -5.28 1.51
N THR A 343 9.15 -4.01 1.90
CA THR A 343 8.53 -3.49 3.14
C THR A 343 7.03 -3.73 3.18
N LEU A 344 6.37 -3.76 2.02
CA LEU A 344 4.95 -3.98 1.90
C LEU A 344 4.58 -5.46 2.11
N PHE A 345 5.40 -6.40 1.67
CA PHE A 345 5.19 -7.82 1.98
C PHE A 345 5.40 -8.09 3.48
N MET A 346 6.38 -7.44 4.11
CA MET A 346 6.57 -7.49 5.56
C MET A 346 5.34 -6.98 6.32
N LEU A 347 4.74 -5.87 5.84
CA LEU A 347 3.54 -5.28 6.44
C LEU A 347 2.35 -6.27 6.38
N VAL A 348 2.10 -6.90 5.23
CA VAL A 348 0.98 -7.86 5.13
C VAL A 348 1.24 -9.12 5.95
N CYS A 349 2.50 -9.57 6.07
CA CYS A 349 2.90 -10.63 6.99
C CYS A 349 2.67 -10.25 8.47
N ALA A 350 2.94 -8.99 8.82
CA ALA A 350 2.62 -8.49 10.16
C ALA A 350 1.11 -8.45 10.42
N PHE A 351 0.31 -8.11 9.40
CA PHE A 351 -1.13 -7.94 9.53
C PHE A 351 -1.90 -9.26 9.60
N ALA A 352 -1.63 -10.19 8.70
CA ALA A 352 -2.40 -11.43 8.55
C ALA A 352 -1.65 -12.68 9.05
N GLY A 353 -0.40 -12.54 9.50
CA GLY A 353 0.46 -13.64 9.90
C GLY A 353 1.38 -14.11 8.76
N THR A 354 2.65 -14.36 9.07
CA THR A 354 3.66 -14.71 8.06
C THR A 354 3.33 -16.00 7.32
N ASP A 355 2.93 -17.05 8.03
CA ASP A 355 2.63 -18.36 7.42
C ASP A 355 1.37 -18.29 6.57
N ALA A 356 0.34 -17.56 7.04
CA ALA A 356 -0.87 -17.31 6.26
C ALA A 356 -0.57 -16.57 4.96
N MET A 357 0.31 -15.56 5.01
CA MET A 357 0.68 -14.81 3.81
C MET A 357 1.57 -15.62 2.86
N ARG A 358 2.47 -16.45 3.34
CA ARG A 358 3.23 -17.40 2.51
C ARG A 358 2.30 -18.38 1.79
N ALA A 359 1.36 -18.98 2.50
CA ALA A 359 0.36 -19.87 1.91
C ALA A 359 -0.50 -19.15 0.86
N ALA A 360 -0.96 -17.92 1.17
CA ALA A 360 -1.75 -17.09 0.26
C ALA A 360 -0.97 -16.74 -1.03
N TYR A 361 0.31 -16.38 -0.92
CA TYR A 361 1.13 -16.03 -2.08
C TYR A 361 1.48 -17.26 -2.93
N THR A 362 1.75 -18.40 -2.31
CA THR A 362 1.92 -19.68 -3.01
C THR A 362 0.65 -20.05 -3.78
N HIS A 363 -0.51 -19.95 -3.13
CA HIS A 363 -1.81 -20.18 -3.79
C HIS A 363 -2.05 -19.20 -4.95
N ALA A 364 -1.80 -17.91 -4.73
CA ALA A 364 -2.00 -16.87 -5.74
C ALA A 364 -1.14 -17.11 -6.99
N ILE A 365 0.15 -17.45 -6.82
CA ILE A 365 1.06 -17.76 -7.93
C ILE A 365 0.59 -18.99 -8.68
N ALA A 366 0.28 -20.08 -7.98
CA ALA A 366 -0.18 -21.34 -8.57
C ALA A 366 -1.52 -21.18 -9.32
N SER A 367 -2.42 -20.34 -8.75
CA SER A 367 -3.75 -20.08 -9.32
C SER A 367 -3.76 -18.99 -10.40
N GLY A 368 -2.61 -18.43 -10.76
CA GLY A 368 -2.51 -17.48 -11.87
C GLY A 368 -2.96 -16.06 -11.53
N TYR A 369 -2.91 -15.64 -10.27
CA TYR A 369 -3.10 -14.25 -9.90
C TYR A 369 -2.02 -13.36 -10.49
N ARG A 370 -2.40 -12.12 -10.76
CA ARG A 370 -1.50 -11.08 -11.26
C ARG A 370 -1.04 -10.19 -10.12
N PHE A 371 0.19 -9.75 -10.19
CA PHE A 371 0.87 -9.05 -9.10
C PHE A 371 1.08 -7.57 -9.41
N TYR A 372 1.30 -6.76 -8.38
CA TYR A 372 1.63 -5.34 -8.33
C TYR A 372 0.47 -4.40 -8.70
N SER A 373 0.80 -3.16 -9.12
CA SER A 373 -0.12 -2.03 -9.26
C SER A 373 -1.36 -2.31 -10.10
N TYR A 374 -1.21 -3.05 -11.20
CA TYR A 374 -2.29 -3.41 -12.12
C TYR A 374 -2.74 -4.85 -11.98
N GLY A 375 -2.21 -5.53 -10.98
CA GLY A 375 -2.54 -6.92 -10.67
C GLY A 375 -3.88 -7.08 -9.97
N ASP A 376 -4.01 -8.19 -9.28
CA ASP A 376 -5.16 -8.55 -8.48
C ASP A 376 -4.98 -8.06 -7.03
N ALA A 377 -5.98 -8.26 -6.19
CA ALA A 377 -6.00 -7.79 -4.81
C ALA A 377 -6.13 -8.95 -3.82
N SER A 378 -5.83 -8.65 -2.56
CA SER A 378 -6.14 -9.48 -1.40
C SER A 378 -6.98 -8.69 -0.39
N LEU A 379 -7.90 -9.37 0.31
CA LEU A 379 -8.61 -8.87 1.47
C LEU A 379 -8.17 -9.68 2.68
N LEU A 380 -7.48 -9.03 3.61
CA LEU A 380 -6.81 -9.65 4.73
C LEU A 380 -7.57 -9.33 6.03
N TRP A 381 -7.81 -10.34 6.85
CA TRP A 381 -8.27 -10.19 8.22
C TRP A 381 -7.07 -10.14 9.15
N ARG A 382 -7.16 -9.30 10.17
CA ARG A 382 -6.09 -9.16 11.15
C ARG A 382 -5.91 -10.46 11.96
N HIS A 383 -4.65 -10.90 12.11
CA HIS A 383 -4.31 -12.20 12.73
C HIS A 383 -4.54 -12.25 14.25
N ASP A 384 -4.45 -11.13 14.94
CA ASP A 384 -4.50 -11.02 16.40
C ASP A 384 -5.92 -10.83 16.99
N ARG A 385 -6.98 -11.14 16.22
CA ARG A 385 -8.39 -11.04 16.61
C ARG A 385 -9.16 -12.35 16.47
#